data_02e4a2b48bcc96e6f0b8141fb227966a
#
_entry.id   02e4a2b48bcc96e6f0b8141fb227966a
#
_cell.length_a   1.000
_cell.length_b   1.000
_cell.length_c   1.000
_cell.angle_alpha   90.00
_cell.angle_beta   90.00
_cell.angle_gamma   90.00
#
_symmetry.space_group_name_H-M   'P 1'
#
loop_
_entity.id
_entity.type
_entity.pdbx_description
1 polymer ?
#
loop_
_entity_poly.entity_id
_entity_poly.type
_entity_poly.pdbx_seq_one_letter_code
_entity_poly.pdbx_strand_id
1 'polypeptide(L)'
;MKTEDTSTYSALIRDMRSRADSIDALQAEFQAMKMETLERIVRTLDQHRERAIELRQELDRAEHDRRPLLVEQYREAHAQARRYRYYLDVQRDAMGLRRLDRNDPHYAVPPLDVPGAKR
;
A
#
# COMPACT_ATOMS: atom_id res chain seq x y z
N MET A 1 2.69 34.24 -49.23
CA MET A 1 3.93 33.85 -48.55
C MET A 1 3.78 33.81 -47.03
N LYS A 2 3.26 34.85 -46.46
CA LYS A 2 3.04 34.86 -45.01
C LYS A 2 2.00 33.87 -44.54
N THR A 3 1.08 33.49 -45.41
CA THR A 3 0.02 32.53 -45.10
C THR A 3 0.57 31.13 -44.88
N GLU A 4 1.60 30.72 -45.61
CA GLU A 4 2.23 29.42 -45.45
C GLU A 4 3.00 29.34 -44.10
N ASP A 5 3.73 30.38 -43.74
CA ASP A 5 4.46 30.45 -42.48
C ASP A 5 3.50 30.38 -41.29
N THR A 6 2.40 31.10 -41.38
CA THR A 6 1.37 31.09 -40.33
C THR A 6 0.73 29.72 -40.20
N SER A 7 0.46 29.04 -41.32
CA SER A 7 -0.12 27.70 -41.33
C SER A 7 0.84 26.69 -40.70
N THR A 8 2.12 26.74 -41.04
CA THR A 8 3.15 25.88 -40.50
C THR A 8 3.31 26.09 -38.98
N TYR A 9 3.29 27.34 -38.55
CA TYR A 9 3.40 27.69 -37.15
C TYR A 9 2.19 27.21 -36.38
N SER A 10 1.01 27.35 -36.91
CA SER A 10 -0.23 26.85 -36.30
C SER A 10 -0.21 25.33 -36.14
N ALA A 11 0.29 24.61 -37.16
CA ALA A 11 0.42 23.16 -37.11
C ALA A 11 1.41 22.73 -36.03
N LEU A 12 2.51 23.45 -35.90
CA LEU A 12 3.53 23.18 -34.85
C LEU A 12 2.93 23.37 -33.46
N ILE A 13 2.22 24.47 -33.25
CA ILE A 13 1.58 24.74 -31.96
C ILE A 13 0.56 23.64 -31.63
N ARG A 14 -0.21 23.23 -32.61
CA ARG A 14 -1.21 22.18 -32.44
C ARG A 14 -0.56 20.85 -32.06
N ASP A 15 0.55 20.52 -32.72
CA ASP A 15 1.32 19.30 -32.41
C ASP A 15 1.88 19.34 -31.01
N MET A 16 2.44 20.49 -30.57
CA MET A 16 2.96 20.66 -29.22
C MET A 16 1.88 20.51 -28.16
N ARG A 17 0.69 21.04 -28.39
CA ARG A 17 -0.45 20.89 -27.48
C ARG A 17 -0.89 19.43 -27.39
N SER A 18 -0.95 18.75 -28.52
CA SER A 18 -1.32 17.34 -28.58
C SER A 18 -0.35 16.48 -27.76
N ARG A 19 0.95 16.77 -27.86
CA ARG A 19 1.98 16.06 -27.09
C ARG A 19 1.86 16.34 -25.59
N ALA A 20 1.62 17.60 -25.21
CA ALA A 20 1.42 17.98 -23.83
C ALA A 20 0.21 17.28 -23.23
N ASP A 21 -0.90 17.25 -23.98
CA ASP A 21 -2.12 16.55 -23.54
C ASP A 21 -1.86 15.05 -23.37
N SER A 22 -1.08 14.45 -24.27
CA SER A 22 -0.72 13.03 -24.18
C SER A 22 0.15 12.74 -22.96
N ILE A 23 1.08 13.63 -22.63
CA ILE A 23 1.92 13.50 -21.45
C ILE A 23 1.08 13.61 -20.18
N ASP A 24 0.16 14.59 -20.13
CA ASP A 24 -0.73 14.76 -18.99
C ASP A 24 -1.62 13.54 -18.79
N ALA A 25 -2.16 12.98 -19.87
CA ALA A 25 -2.97 11.76 -19.81
C ALA A 25 -2.16 10.59 -19.29
N LEU A 26 -0.92 10.44 -19.75
CA LEU A 26 -0.03 9.39 -19.30
C LEU A 26 0.31 9.53 -17.82
N GLN A 27 0.60 10.76 -17.38
CA GLN A 27 0.85 11.03 -15.96
C GLN A 27 -0.37 10.69 -15.09
N ALA A 28 -1.57 11.03 -15.56
CA ALA A 28 -2.81 10.70 -14.86
C ALA A 28 -2.99 9.18 -14.74
N GLU A 29 -2.68 8.43 -15.79
CA GLU A 29 -2.72 6.97 -15.77
C GLU A 29 -1.71 6.40 -14.77
N PHE A 30 -0.49 6.93 -14.73
CA PHE A 30 0.51 6.49 -13.76
C PHE A 30 0.05 6.75 -12.33
N GLN A 31 -0.54 7.91 -12.07
CA GLN A 31 -1.06 8.23 -10.74
C GLN A 31 -2.19 7.30 -10.34
N ALA A 32 -3.10 7.01 -11.29
CA ALA A 32 -4.19 6.06 -11.04
C ALA A 32 -3.67 4.66 -10.71
N MET A 33 -2.66 4.20 -11.44
CA MET A 33 -2.03 2.90 -11.19
C MET A 33 -1.37 2.85 -9.81
N LYS A 34 -0.69 3.93 -9.41
CA LYS A 34 -0.06 4.02 -8.09
C LYS A 34 -1.09 3.99 -6.98
N MET A 35 -2.21 4.70 -7.16
CA MET A 35 -3.30 4.71 -6.18
C MET A 35 -3.95 3.33 -6.07
N GLU A 36 -4.16 2.65 -7.19
CA GLU A 36 -4.71 1.31 -7.19
C GLU A 36 -3.81 0.32 -6.47
N THR A 37 -2.49 0.43 -6.68
CA THR A 37 -1.50 -0.38 -5.98
C THR A 37 -1.54 -0.11 -4.48
N LEU A 38 -1.61 1.17 -4.10
CA LEU A 38 -1.70 1.57 -2.69
C LEU A 38 -2.94 0.98 -2.03
N GLU A 39 -4.09 1.07 -2.66
CA GLU A 39 -5.35 0.54 -2.15
C GLU A 39 -5.27 -0.97 -1.94
N ARG A 40 -4.64 -1.67 -2.87
CA ARG A 40 -4.46 -3.12 -2.78
C ARG A 40 -3.58 -3.49 -1.60
N ILE A 41 -2.49 -2.76 -1.40
CA ILE A 41 -1.57 -2.99 -0.27
C ILE A 41 -2.29 -2.74 1.05
N VAL A 42 -3.04 -1.64 1.16
CA VAL A 42 -3.80 -1.31 2.37
C VAL A 42 -4.82 -2.40 2.69
N ARG A 43 -5.56 -2.84 1.67
CA ARG A 43 -6.56 -3.89 1.84
C ARG A 43 -5.94 -5.19 2.35
N THR A 44 -4.82 -5.59 1.78
CA THR A 44 -4.12 -6.82 2.18
C THR A 44 -3.53 -6.68 3.58
N LEU A 45 -2.95 -5.52 3.88
CA LEU A 45 -2.45 -5.22 5.23
C LEU A 45 -3.57 -5.34 6.27
N ASP A 46 -4.72 -4.74 5.99
CA ASP A 46 -5.87 -4.80 6.89
C ASP A 46 -6.33 -6.23 7.13
N GLN A 47 -6.36 -7.06 6.09
CA GLN A 47 -6.72 -8.47 6.22
C GLN A 47 -5.78 -9.21 7.18
N HIS A 48 -4.49 -9.02 7.03
CA HIS A 48 -3.50 -9.67 7.88
C HIS A 48 -3.53 -9.14 9.31
N ARG A 49 -3.74 -7.83 9.48
CA ARG A 49 -3.89 -7.23 10.81
C ARG A 49 -5.12 -7.77 11.54
N GLU A 50 -6.24 -7.83 10.86
CA GLU A 50 -7.49 -8.37 11.43
C GLU A 50 -7.30 -9.83 11.82
N ARG A 51 -6.66 -10.61 10.96
CA ARG A 51 -6.37 -12.01 11.26
C ARG A 51 -5.49 -12.15 12.49
N ALA A 52 -4.45 -11.33 12.61
CA ALA A 52 -3.57 -11.33 13.78
C ALA A 52 -4.33 -10.97 15.05
N ILE A 53 -5.20 -9.97 14.98
CA ILE A 53 -6.01 -9.56 16.14
C ILE A 53 -6.95 -10.68 16.56
N GLU A 54 -7.61 -11.33 15.61
CA GLU A 54 -8.51 -12.46 15.89
C GLU A 54 -7.75 -13.61 16.56
N LEU A 55 -6.57 -13.95 16.03
CA LEU A 55 -5.76 -15.02 16.57
C LEU A 55 -5.28 -14.70 18.00
N ARG A 56 -4.96 -13.45 18.27
CA ARG A 56 -4.57 -13.03 19.60
C ARG A 56 -5.74 -13.18 20.58
N GLN A 57 -6.94 -12.83 20.16
CA GLN A 57 -8.15 -13.02 20.98
C GLN A 57 -8.42 -14.50 21.22
N GLU A 58 -8.23 -15.34 20.20
CA GLU A 58 -8.38 -16.78 20.35
C GLU A 58 -7.34 -17.34 21.32
N LEU A 59 -6.10 -16.84 21.28
CA LEU A 59 -5.06 -17.24 22.21
C LEU A 59 -5.42 -16.95 23.66
N ASP A 60 -6.07 -15.81 23.92
CA ASP A 60 -6.47 -15.44 25.27
C ASP A 60 -7.54 -16.39 25.84
N ARG A 61 -8.28 -17.07 24.97
CA ARG A 61 -9.37 -18.00 25.35
C ARG A 61 -9.00 -19.47 25.18
N ALA A 62 -7.86 -19.75 24.54
CA ALA A 62 -7.54 -21.10 24.13
C ALA A 62 -7.08 -21.96 25.29
N GLU A 63 -7.47 -23.23 25.22
CA GLU A 63 -6.94 -24.25 26.09
C GLU A 63 -5.50 -24.54 25.75
N HIS A 64 -4.78 -25.11 26.71
CA HIS A 64 -3.35 -25.34 26.60
C HIS A 64 -2.96 -26.11 25.33
N ASP A 65 -3.73 -27.10 24.95
CA ASP A 65 -3.42 -27.97 23.81
C ASP A 65 -3.49 -27.23 22.46
N ARG A 66 -4.32 -26.20 22.37
CA ARG A 66 -4.50 -25.43 21.14
C ARG A 66 -3.51 -24.28 20.99
N ARG A 67 -2.88 -23.89 22.07
CA ARG A 67 -2.03 -22.69 22.08
C ARG A 67 -0.84 -22.77 21.11
N PRO A 68 -0.08 -23.89 21.04
CA PRO A 68 1.07 -23.93 20.13
C PRO A 68 0.72 -23.65 18.68
N LEU A 69 -0.38 -24.22 18.19
CA LEU A 69 -0.83 -24.00 16.83
C LEU A 69 -1.26 -22.54 16.63
N LEU A 70 -1.99 -21.98 17.59
CA LEU A 70 -2.44 -20.58 17.51
C LEU A 70 -1.27 -19.61 17.54
N VAL A 71 -0.25 -19.87 18.34
CA VAL A 71 0.97 -19.05 18.39
C VAL A 71 1.64 -19.06 17.02
N GLU A 72 1.77 -20.21 16.40
CA GLU A 72 2.38 -20.33 15.09
C GLU A 72 1.58 -19.57 14.03
N GLN A 73 0.26 -19.72 14.03
CA GLN A 73 -0.63 -18.99 13.11
C GLN A 73 -0.55 -17.49 13.36
N TYR A 74 -0.47 -17.05 14.61
CA TYR A 74 -0.32 -15.64 14.96
C TYR A 74 0.99 -15.08 14.42
N ARG A 75 2.09 -15.81 14.60
CA ARG A 75 3.40 -15.38 14.10
C ARG A 75 3.38 -15.22 12.58
N GLU A 76 2.72 -16.12 11.89
CA GLU A 76 2.59 -16.04 10.43
C GLU A 76 1.76 -14.81 10.02
N ALA A 77 0.62 -14.59 10.64
CA ALA A 77 -0.23 -13.44 10.36
C ALA A 77 0.52 -12.13 10.67
N HIS A 78 1.25 -12.12 11.78
CA HIS A 78 2.06 -10.96 12.18
C HIS A 78 3.15 -10.68 11.15
N ALA A 79 3.85 -11.71 10.68
CA ALA A 79 4.91 -11.56 9.68
C ALA A 79 4.35 -10.98 8.39
N GLN A 80 3.17 -11.45 7.95
CA GLN A 80 2.52 -10.91 6.75
C GLN A 80 2.09 -9.45 6.96
N ALA A 81 1.54 -9.12 8.12
CA ALA A 81 1.15 -7.74 8.43
C ALA A 81 2.37 -6.80 8.38
N ARG A 82 3.50 -7.23 8.96
CA ARG A 82 4.73 -6.44 8.91
C ARG A 82 5.25 -6.26 7.50
N ARG A 83 5.18 -7.31 6.68
CA ARG A 83 5.60 -7.26 5.28
C ARG A 83 4.79 -6.24 4.50
N TYR A 84 3.47 -6.28 4.63
CA TYR A 84 2.59 -5.36 3.91
C TYR A 84 2.66 -3.95 4.48
N ARG A 85 2.96 -3.79 5.77
CA ARG A 85 3.25 -2.48 6.34
C ARG A 85 4.49 -1.87 5.69
N TYR A 86 5.52 -2.66 5.47
CA TYR A 86 6.72 -2.22 4.76
C TYR A 86 6.39 -1.84 3.31
N TYR A 87 5.60 -2.66 2.62
CA TYR A 87 5.18 -2.35 1.25
C TYR A 87 4.38 -1.04 1.19
N LEU A 88 3.55 -0.79 2.18
CA LEU A 88 2.80 0.46 2.28
C LEU A 88 3.76 1.66 2.37
N ASP A 89 4.78 1.58 3.23
CA ASP A 89 5.76 2.65 3.36
C ASP A 89 6.51 2.88 2.04
N VAL A 90 6.94 1.82 1.38
CA VAL A 90 7.62 1.91 0.08
C VAL A 90 6.74 2.56 -0.97
N GLN A 91 5.47 2.14 -1.06
CA GLN A 91 4.54 2.68 -2.04
C GLN A 91 4.24 4.16 -1.78
N ARG A 92 4.08 4.53 -0.51
CA ARG A 92 3.84 5.93 -0.13
C ARG A 92 5.05 6.80 -0.47
N ASP A 93 6.27 6.31 -0.21
CA ASP A 93 7.50 7.01 -0.61
C ASP A 93 7.55 7.21 -2.14
N ALA A 94 7.20 6.18 -2.90
CA ALA A 94 7.19 6.24 -4.36
C ALA A 94 6.18 7.26 -4.90
N MET A 95 5.13 7.56 -4.13
CA MET A 95 4.11 8.54 -4.49
C MET A 95 4.42 9.93 -3.94
N GLY A 96 5.55 10.10 -3.23
CA GLY A 96 5.91 11.36 -2.60
C GLY A 96 5.09 11.68 -1.35
N LEU A 97 4.43 10.70 -0.77
CA LEU A 97 3.64 10.89 0.43
C LEU A 97 4.49 10.73 1.68
N ARG A 98 4.08 11.42 2.76
CA ARG A 98 4.79 11.33 4.03
C ARG A 98 4.67 9.92 4.61
N ARG A 99 5.75 9.44 5.24
CA ARG A 99 5.72 8.17 5.95
C ARG A 99 4.71 8.23 7.10
N LEU A 100 4.03 7.11 7.30
CA LEU A 100 3.11 6.97 8.41
C LEU A 100 3.89 6.74 9.71
N ASP A 101 3.34 7.25 10.81
CA ASP A 101 3.86 6.97 12.13
C ASP A 101 3.72 5.47 12.40
N ARG A 102 4.75 4.87 13.01
CA ARG A 102 4.74 3.44 13.36
C ARG A 102 3.61 3.09 14.30
N ASN A 103 3.16 4.05 15.09
CA ASN A 103 2.10 3.86 16.07
C ASN A 103 0.74 4.31 15.58
N ASP A 104 0.60 4.63 14.28
CA ASP A 104 -0.68 4.99 13.71
C ASP A 104 -1.67 3.85 13.93
N PRO A 105 -2.80 4.09 14.62
CA PRO A 105 -3.73 3.00 14.96
C PRO A 105 -4.35 2.30 13.76
N HIS A 106 -4.40 2.97 12.60
CA HIS A 106 -4.93 2.35 11.38
C HIS A 106 -3.96 1.35 10.76
N TYR A 107 -2.66 1.48 11.04
CA TYR A 107 -1.64 0.67 10.39
C TYR A 107 -0.68 0.01 11.38
N ALA A 108 -0.93 0.16 12.68
CA ALA A 108 -0.11 -0.49 13.68
C ALA A 108 -0.26 -2.01 13.59
N VAL A 109 0.86 -2.70 13.66
CA VAL A 109 0.87 -4.16 13.69
C VAL A 109 0.84 -4.60 15.14
N PRO A 110 0.00 -5.59 15.50
CA PRO A 110 -0.04 -6.08 16.88
C PRO A 110 1.35 -6.52 17.38
N PRO A 111 1.62 -6.46 18.69
CA PRO A 111 2.93 -6.85 19.22
C PRO A 111 3.29 -8.28 18.87
N LEU A 112 4.57 -8.53 18.58
CA LEU A 112 5.06 -9.88 18.33
C LEU A 112 5.03 -10.74 19.58
N ASP A 113 5.23 -10.12 20.74
CA ASP A 113 5.23 -10.82 22.02
C ASP A 113 3.82 -11.33 22.34
N VAL A 114 3.69 -12.65 22.43
CA VAL A 114 2.40 -13.31 22.62
C VAL A 114 2.38 -13.93 24.02
N PRO A 115 1.36 -13.61 24.84
CA PRO A 115 1.26 -14.22 26.17
C PRO A 115 1.24 -15.76 26.10
N GLY A 116 2.10 -16.38 26.90
CA GLY A 116 2.19 -17.83 26.94
C GLY A 116 2.97 -18.48 25.81
N ALA A 117 3.57 -17.69 24.92
CA ALA A 117 4.40 -18.19 23.83
C ALA A 117 5.84 -18.43 24.24
N LYS A 118 6.27 -17.84 25.35
CA LYS A 118 7.62 -18.04 25.88
C LYS A 118 7.73 -19.39 26.55
N ARG A 119 8.76 -20.12 26.25
CA ARG A 119 8.87 -21.26 26.97
C ARG A 119 9.73 -21.81 27.12
#